data_2b838b0ae3dcd2390ad08dba994a74b2
#
_entry.id   2b838b0ae3dcd2390ad08dba994a74b2
#
_cell.length_a   1.000
_cell.length_b   1.000
_cell.length_c   1.000
_cell.angle_alpha   90.00
_cell.angle_beta   90.00
_cell.angle_gamma   90.00
#
_symmetry.space_group_name_H-M   'P 1'
#
loop_
_entity.id
_entity.type
_entity.pdbx_description
1 polymer ?
#
loop_
_entity_poly.entity_id
_entity_poly.type
_entity_poly.pdbx_seq_one_letter_code
_entity_poly.pdbx_strand_id
1 'polypeptide(L)'
;MDNIDKFVQLVQESDNIVFFGGAGVSTESGIPDFRSPDGLYNQKYKYPPETIISHSFYQRYPEEFYRFYKDKMLYPDAKPGITYLALAKLEKEGKLKAVITQNIDGLHQKAGSCNVIELHGSVLRNYCERCHKFYGIDKIIDSEGVPMCECGGRIKPDVVLYEEGLDDNNITNAVNYIRHADMLIIGGTSLGVYPAAGLIDYYSGDKLVLINKSATPYDSRADILINEPLADVFRNFI
;
A
#
# COMPACT_ATOMS: atom_id res chain seq x y z
N MET A 1 15.98 -23.93 13.99
CA MET A 1 15.80 -22.51 13.66
C MET A 1 14.45 -22.41 13.00
N ASP A 2 13.55 -21.63 13.54
CA ASP A 2 12.24 -21.42 12.96
C ASP A 2 12.31 -20.46 11.74
N ASN A 3 11.18 -20.22 11.07
CA ASN A 3 11.19 -19.39 9.87
C ASN A 3 11.42 -17.90 10.20
N ILE A 4 11.09 -17.45 11.39
CA ILE A 4 11.36 -16.07 11.83
C ILE A 4 12.85 -15.88 12.09
N ASP A 5 13.50 -16.83 12.77
CA ASP A 5 14.95 -16.79 12.98
C ASP A 5 15.72 -16.75 11.67
N LYS A 6 15.32 -17.61 10.70
CA LYS A 6 15.91 -17.62 9.34
C LYS A 6 15.72 -16.29 8.63
N PHE A 7 14.53 -15.71 8.73
CA PHE A 7 14.24 -14.40 8.15
C PHE A 7 15.13 -13.31 8.74
N VAL A 8 15.26 -13.26 10.08
CA VAL A 8 16.14 -12.30 10.76
C VAL A 8 17.58 -12.45 10.29
N GLN A 9 18.07 -13.69 10.19
CA GLN A 9 19.41 -13.95 9.66
C GLN A 9 19.57 -13.47 8.22
N LEU A 10 18.61 -13.78 7.32
CA LEU A 10 18.66 -13.32 5.92
C LEU A 10 18.66 -11.80 5.79
N VAL A 11 17.89 -11.08 6.63
CA VAL A 11 17.93 -9.61 6.67
C VAL A 11 19.31 -9.09 7.07
N GLN A 12 19.99 -9.75 8.04
CA GLN A 12 21.34 -9.37 8.43
C GLN A 12 22.37 -9.59 7.31
N GLU A 13 22.22 -10.65 6.54
CA GLU A 13 23.11 -11.06 5.45
C GLU A 13 22.81 -10.35 4.10
N SER A 14 21.73 -9.57 4.01
CA SER A 14 21.30 -8.89 2.79
C SER A 14 21.60 -7.40 2.86
N ASP A 15 22.00 -6.81 1.72
CA ASP A 15 22.36 -5.39 1.62
C ASP A 15 21.53 -4.64 0.57
N ASN A 16 20.68 -5.35 -0.18
CA ASN A 16 19.78 -4.76 -1.19
C ASN A 16 18.38 -5.33 -1.06
N ILE A 17 17.74 -5.04 0.08
CA ILE A 17 16.40 -5.52 0.40
C ILE A 17 15.36 -4.62 -0.25
N VAL A 18 14.32 -5.20 -0.83
CA VAL A 18 13.12 -4.51 -1.29
C VAL A 18 11.91 -5.07 -0.56
N PHE A 19 11.05 -4.19 -0.08
CA PHE A 19 9.78 -4.56 0.54
C PHE A 19 8.62 -4.26 -0.40
N PHE A 20 7.74 -5.25 -0.61
CA PHE A 20 6.50 -5.11 -1.38
C PHE A 20 5.31 -5.33 -0.44
N GLY A 21 4.50 -4.28 -0.20
CA GLY A 21 3.46 -4.29 0.81
C GLY A 21 2.06 -3.98 0.31
N GLY A 22 1.06 -4.44 1.07
CA GLY A 22 -0.35 -4.15 0.85
C GLY A 22 -1.08 -3.79 2.14
N ALA A 23 -2.41 -3.78 2.10
CA ALA A 23 -3.27 -3.25 3.16
C ALA A 23 -3.11 -3.95 4.52
N GLY A 24 -2.63 -5.19 4.54
CA GLY A 24 -2.33 -5.89 5.79
C GLY A 24 -1.22 -5.25 6.63
N VAL A 25 -0.37 -4.40 6.03
CA VAL A 25 0.62 -3.60 6.77
C VAL A 25 -0.05 -2.53 7.64
N SER A 26 -1.18 -1.99 7.19
CA SER A 26 -1.89 -0.90 7.88
C SER A 26 -2.82 -1.37 8.99
N THR A 27 -3.10 -2.67 9.09
CA THR A 27 -4.07 -3.19 10.09
C THR A 27 -3.64 -2.91 11.53
N GLU A 28 -2.35 -2.98 11.83
CA GLU A 28 -1.81 -2.61 13.14
C GLU A 28 -1.90 -1.10 13.44
N SER A 29 -2.10 -0.28 12.43
CA SER A 29 -2.32 1.17 12.53
C SER A 29 -3.81 1.55 12.65
N GLY A 30 -4.70 0.57 12.76
CA GLY A 30 -6.14 0.77 12.87
C GLY A 30 -6.86 1.00 11.53
N ILE A 31 -6.18 0.80 10.41
CA ILE A 31 -6.78 0.89 9.06
C ILE A 31 -7.16 -0.53 8.63
N PRO A 32 -8.45 -0.82 8.41
CA PRO A 32 -8.87 -2.15 7.96
C PRO A 32 -8.33 -2.47 6.57
N ASP A 33 -8.01 -3.72 6.32
CA ASP A 33 -7.72 -4.18 4.98
C ASP A 33 -9.02 -4.35 4.17
N PHE A 34 -8.91 -4.80 2.92
CA PHE A 34 -10.06 -4.94 2.03
C PHE A 34 -10.76 -6.30 2.13
N ARG A 35 -10.02 -7.39 2.36
CA ARG A 35 -10.48 -8.76 2.10
C ARG A 35 -10.55 -9.67 3.32
N SER A 36 -9.98 -9.30 4.45
CA SER A 36 -10.12 -10.06 5.69
C SER A 36 -11.60 -10.16 6.12
N PRO A 37 -11.97 -11.05 7.04
CA PRO A 37 -13.34 -11.13 7.53
C PRO A 37 -13.93 -9.81 8.00
N ASP A 38 -13.10 -8.94 8.61
CA ASP A 38 -13.47 -7.60 9.07
C ASP A 38 -13.14 -6.50 8.04
N GLY A 39 -12.65 -6.87 6.86
CA GLY A 39 -12.23 -5.98 5.80
C GLY A 39 -13.37 -5.24 5.13
N LEU A 40 -13.02 -4.19 4.37
CA LEU A 40 -13.99 -3.31 3.74
C LEU A 40 -14.96 -4.05 2.81
N TYR A 41 -14.50 -5.08 2.10
CA TYR A 41 -15.34 -5.81 1.14
C TYR A 41 -16.39 -6.72 1.80
N ASN A 42 -16.22 -7.04 3.07
CA ASN A 42 -17.16 -7.86 3.83
C ASN A 42 -18.21 -7.07 4.58
N GLN A 43 -18.17 -5.72 4.50
CA GLN A 43 -19.16 -4.85 5.11
C GLN A 43 -20.37 -4.64 4.15
N LYS A 44 -21.53 -4.32 4.72
CA LYS A 44 -22.76 -4.11 3.93
C LYS A 44 -22.85 -2.68 3.43
N TYR A 45 -22.83 -2.50 2.11
CA TYR A 45 -23.01 -1.23 1.42
C TYR A 45 -24.14 -1.34 0.39
N LYS A 46 -24.62 -0.19 -0.10
CA LYS A 46 -25.60 -0.10 -1.19
C LYS A 46 -25.05 -0.67 -2.50
N TYR A 47 -23.76 -0.49 -2.74
CA TYR A 47 -23.01 -1.03 -3.88
C TYR A 47 -21.76 -1.73 -3.36
N PRO A 48 -21.22 -2.72 -4.08
CA PRO A 48 -19.94 -3.32 -3.72
C PRO A 48 -18.83 -2.25 -3.63
N PRO A 49 -17.95 -2.31 -2.62
CA PRO A 49 -16.87 -1.33 -2.47
C PRO A 49 -16.02 -1.17 -3.73
N GLU A 50 -15.69 -2.27 -4.42
CA GLU A 50 -14.94 -2.22 -5.69
C GLU A 50 -15.66 -1.41 -6.77
N THR A 51 -16.99 -1.47 -6.79
CA THR A 51 -17.80 -0.65 -7.69
C THR A 51 -17.70 0.82 -7.29
N ILE A 52 -17.83 1.13 -5.98
CA ILE A 52 -17.80 2.52 -5.50
C ILE A 52 -16.46 3.19 -5.81
N ILE A 53 -15.34 2.47 -5.63
CA ILE A 53 -13.99 2.99 -5.89
C ILE A 53 -13.51 2.73 -7.32
N SER A 54 -14.43 2.67 -8.30
CA SER A 54 -14.12 2.64 -9.72
C SER A 54 -14.21 4.01 -10.38
N HIS A 55 -13.44 4.21 -11.46
CA HIS A 55 -13.46 5.45 -12.23
C HIS A 55 -14.85 5.78 -12.77
N SER A 56 -15.55 4.81 -13.34
CA SER A 56 -16.89 5.00 -13.89
C SER A 56 -17.91 5.39 -12.83
N PHE A 57 -17.82 4.82 -11.63
CA PHE A 57 -18.68 5.20 -10.51
C PHE A 57 -18.36 6.61 -9.99
N TYR A 58 -17.08 6.94 -9.83
CA TYR A 58 -16.62 8.28 -9.48
C TYR A 58 -17.14 9.34 -10.42
N GLN A 59 -17.13 9.06 -11.73
CA GLN A 59 -17.65 9.99 -12.74
C GLN A 59 -19.18 10.14 -12.67
N ARG A 60 -19.89 9.03 -12.47
CA ARG A 60 -21.36 8.99 -12.56
C ARG A 60 -22.06 9.38 -11.26
N TYR A 61 -21.46 9.03 -10.12
CA TYR A 61 -22.04 9.23 -8.78
C TYR A 61 -21.03 9.86 -7.80
N PRO A 62 -20.51 11.06 -8.10
CA PRO A 62 -19.43 11.67 -7.31
C PRO A 62 -19.80 11.90 -5.84
N GLU A 63 -21.04 12.27 -5.53
CA GLU A 63 -21.50 12.48 -4.15
C GLU A 63 -21.44 11.18 -3.33
N GLU A 64 -21.90 10.07 -3.92
CA GLU A 64 -21.86 8.76 -3.28
C GLU A 64 -20.42 8.26 -3.11
N PHE A 65 -19.57 8.47 -4.14
CA PHE A 65 -18.14 8.18 -4.07
C PHE A 65 -17.48 8.93 -2.91
N TYR A 66 -17.66 10.26 -2.81
CA TYR A 66 -17.01 11.04 -1.76
C TYR A 66 -17.57 10.76 -0.37
N ARG A 67 -18.82 10.40 -0.23
CA ARG A 67 -19.39 9.94 1.03
C ARG A 67 -18.68 8.67 1.53
N PHE A 68 -18.52 7.68 0.65
CA PHE A 68 -17.79 6.45 0.95
C PHE A 68 -16.30 6.72 1.18
N TYR A 69 -15.68 7.50 0.29
CA TYR A 69 -14.25 7.80 0.34
C TYR A 69 -13.84 8.46 1.67
N LYS A 70 -14.61 9.46 2.10
CA LYS A 70 -14.36 10.16 3.38
C LYS A 70 -14.59 9.26 4.59
N ASP A 71 -15.60 8.41 4.56
CA ASP A 71 -15.97 7.53 5.68
C ASP A 71 -15.03 6.32 5.81
N LYS A 72 -14.53 5.78 4.68
CA LYS A 72 -13.86 4.47 4.65
C LYS A 72 -12.43 4.47 4.16
N MET A 73 -11.96 5.54 3.51
CA MET A 73 -10.62 5.57 2.91
C MET A 73 -9.68 6.57 3.59
N LEU A 74 -10.19 7.48 4.42
CA LEU A 74 -9.39 8.51 5.07
C LEU A 74 -9.19 8.21 6.55
N TYR A 75 -7.94 8.13 6.97
CA TYR A 75 -7.52 7.87 8.37
C TYR A 75 -6.44 8.88 8.79
N PRO A 76 -6.76 10.18 8.92
CA PRO A 76 -5.76 11.24 9.15
C PRO A 76 -5.03 11.08 10.48
N ASP A 77 -5.68 10.50 11.48
CA ASP A 77 -5.11 10.29 12.83
C ASP A 77 -4.30 9.02 12.97
N ALA A 78 -4.26 8.15 11.93
CA ALA A 78 -3.50 6.92 11.97
C ALA A 78 -2.01 7.19 12.18
N LYS A 79 -1.40 6.34 13.00
CA LYS A 79 0.03 6.40 13.30
C LYS A 79 0.73 5.16 12.75
N PRO A 80 1.98 5.30 12.26
CA PRO A 80 2.74 4.14 11.80
C PRO A 80 2.89 3.09 12.90
N GLY A 81 2.55 1.86 12.58
CA GLY A 81 2.78 0.71 13.44
C GLY A 81 4.22 0.19 13.37
N ILE A 82 4.47 -0.93 14.04
CA ILE A 82 5.80 -1.54 14.20
C ILE A 82 6.44 -1.85 12.85
N THR A 83 5.69 -2.42 11.90
CA THR A 83 6.20 -2.78 10.57
C THR A 83 6.72 -1.55 9.83
N TYR A 84 5.98 -0.45 9.84
CA TYR A 84 6.40 0.80 9.22
C TYR A 84 7.69 1.35 9.82
N LEU A 85 7.79 1.35 11.16
CA LEU A 85 8.95 1.85 11.90
C LEU A 85 10.19 0.98 11.64
N ALA A 86 10.02 -0.35 11.62
CA ALA A 86 11.09 -1.29 11.33
C ALA A 86 11.64 -1.13 9.89
N LEU A 87 10.76 -0.97 8.91
CA LEU A 87 11.16 -0.71 7.52
C LEU A 87 11.93 0.59 7.38
N ALA A 88 11.47 1.67 8.01
CA ALA A 88 12.18 2.95 8.02
C ALA A 88 13.56 2.84 8.70
N LYS A 89 13.68 2.05 9.77
CA LYS A 89 14.97 1.78 10.43
C LYS A 89 15.92 1.00 9.52
N LEU A 90 15.44 -0.07 8.87
CA LEU A 90 16.25 -0.85 7.91
C LEU A 90 16.72 0.01 6.71
N GLU A 91 15.90 0.95 6.25
CA GLU A 91 16.29 1.91 5.22
C GLU A 91 17.39 2.84 5.72
N LYS A 92 17.23 3.39 6.93
CA LYS A 92 18.25 4.24 7.58
C LYS A 92 19.58 3.52 7.80
N GLU A 93 19.54 2.22 8.07
CA GLU A 93 20.72 1.35 8.20
C GLU A 93 21.34 0.98 6.83
N GLY A 94 20.71 1.40 5.74
CA GLY A 94 21.19 1.17 4.37
C GLY A 94 20.91 -0.24 3.84
N LYS A 95 20.14 -1.05 4.52
CA LYS A 95 19.77 -2.42 4.10
C LYS A 95 18.55 -2.43 3.17
N LEU A 96 17.47 -1.73 3.52
CA LEU A 96 16.29 -1.60 2.69
C LEU A 96 16.51 -0.48 1.66
N LYS A 97 16.35 -0.79 0.38
CA LYS A 97 16.58 0.17 -0.72
C LYS A 97 15.31 0.82 -1.23
N ALA A 98 14.19 0.13 -1.16
CA ALA A 98 12.89 0.68 -1.54
C ALA A 98 11.75 -0.03 -0.81
N VAL A 99 10.70 0.75 -0.55
CA VAL A 99 9.38 0.25 -0.23
C VAL A 99 8.49 0.42 -1.45
N ILE A 100 7.90 -0.67 -1.94
CA ILE A 100 6.89 -0.66 -2.99
C ILE A 100 5.57 -0.97 -2.31
N THR A 101 4.65 -0.01 -2.32
CA THR A 101 3.40 -0.15 -1.58
C THR A 101 2.17 0.00 -2.45
N GLN A 102 1.15 -0.81 -2.16
CA GLN A 102 -0.19 -0.67 -2.68
C GLN A 102 -1.06 0.26 -1.81
N ASN A 103 -0.56 0.62 -0.61
CA ASN A 103 -1.27 1.46 0.33
C ASN A 103 -1.24 2.93 -0.08
N ILE A 104 -2.30 3.64 0.24
CA ILE A 104 -2.50 5.05 -0.09
C ILE A 104 -2.45 5.97 1.14
N ASP A 105 -2.17 5.41 2.33
CA ASP A 105 -2.29 6.08 3.62
C ASP A 105 -1.12 7.03 3.98
N GLY A 106 0.01 6.92 3.29
CA GLY A 106 1.21 7.74 3.55
C GLY A 106 1.96 7.37 4.85
N LEU A 107 1.66 6.23 5.47
CA LEU A 107 2.27 5.85 6.75
C LEU A 107 3.75 5.46 6.63
N HIS A 108 4.22 5.00 5.47
CA HIS A 108 5.65 4.75 5.26
C HIS A 108 6.47 6.05 5.40
N GLN A 109 6.03 7.11 4.72
CA GLN A 109 6.68 8.43 4.81
C GLN A 109 6.54 9.01 6.23
N LYS A 110 5.38 8.84 6.86
CA LYS A 110 5.15 9.27 8.25
C LYS A 110 6.03 8.53 9.26
N ALA A 111 6.45 7.29 8.96
CA ALA A 111 7.40 6.51 9.75
C ALA A 111 8.86 6.93 9.52
N GLY A 112 9.16 7.66 8.45
CA GLY A 112 10.50 8.13 8.09
C GLY A 112 11.13 7.43 6.89
N SER A 113 10.41 6.53 6.19
CA SER A 113 10.88 5.97 4.92
C SER A 113 10.97 7.05 3.85
N CYS A 114 12.07 7.09 3.11
CA CYS A 114 12.35 8.10 2.09
C CYS A 114 12.10 7.58 0.67
N ASN A 115 12.44 6.33 0.39
CA ASN A 115 12.29 5.73 -0.93
C ASN A 115 11.04 4.84 -0.98
N VAL A 116 9.90 5.48 -1.18
CA VAL A 116 8.59 4.83 -1.21
C VAL A 116 7.95 4.98 -2.60
N ILE A 117 7.68 3.87 -3.25
CA ILE A 117 6.96 3.81 -4.54
C ILE A 117 5.50 3.47 -4.26
N GLU A 118 4.64 4.47 -4.38
CA GLU A 118 3.19 4.36 -4.14
C GLU A 118 2.49 3.95 -5.44
N LEU A 119 2.29 2.65 -5.65
CA LEU A 119 1.69 2.11 -6.89
C LEU A 119 0.25 2.61 -7.13
N HIS A 120 -0.49 2.87 -6.06
CA HIS A 120 -1.88 3.31 -6.13
C HIS A 120 -2.07 4.78 -5.71
N GLY A 121 -0.98 5.57 -5.66
CA GLY A 121 -1.04 6.97 -5.27
C GLY A 121 -1.20 7.21 -3.77
N SER A 122 -1.80 8.35 -3.38
CA SER A 122 -1.91 8.74 -1.97
C SER A 122 -3.14 9.61 -1.70
N VAL A 123 -3.81 9.37 -0.57
CA VAL A 123 -4.90 10.23 -0.06
C VAL A 123 -4.43 11.63 0.32
N LEU A 124 -3.11 11.80 0.55
CA LEU A 124 -2.52 13.08 0.96
C LEU A 124 -2.40 14.07 -0.20
N ARG A 125 -2.48 13.62 -1.44
CA ARG A 125 -2.40 14.44 -2.64
C ARG A 125 -3.74 14.43 -3.37
N ASN A 126 -4.20 15.60 -3.77
CA ASN A 126 -5.46 15.76 -4.47
C ASN A 126 -5.31 16.88 -5.51
N TYR A 127 -5.88 16.72 -6.68
CA TYR A 127 -5.72 17.68 -7.77
C TYR A 127 -7.05 18.07 -8.40
N CYS A 128 -7.16 19.34 -8.76
CA CYS A 128 -8.28 19.79 -9.57
C CYS A 128 -8.22 19.18 -10.97
N GLU A 129 -9.26 18.53 -11.42
CA GLU A 129 -9.34 17.92 -12.76
C GLU A 129 -9.26 18.97 -13.89
N ARG A 130 -9.59 20.25 -13.60
CA ARG A 130 -9.63 21.32 -14.59
C ARG A 130 -8.34 22.15 -14.68
N CYS A 131 -7.79 22.57 -13.53
CA CYS A 131 -6.64 23.48 -13.50
C CYS A 131 -5.39 22.88 -12.86
N HIS A 132 -5.44 21.61 -12.44
CA HIS A 132 -4.37 20.83 -11.81
C HIS A 132 -3.83 21.44 -10.51
N LYS A 133 -4.53 22.41 -9.88
CA LYS A 133 -4.13 22.97 -8.58
C LYS A 133 -4.11 21.84 -7.55
N PHE A 134 -3.02 21.75 -6.80
CA PHE A 134 -2.83 20.82 -5.70
C PHE A 134 -3.66 21.21 -4.47
N TYR A 135 -4.14 20.20 -3.76
CA TYR A 135 -4.82 20.30 -2.46
C TYR A 135 -4.36 19.18 -1.53
N GLY A 136 -4.15 19.47 -0.25
CA GLY A 136 -3.95 18.47 0.79
C GLY A 136 -5.24 17.73 1.15
N ILE A 137 -5.09 16.72 2.00
CA ILE A 137 -6.21 15.89 2.48
C ILE A 137 -7.29 16.71 3.19
N ASP A 138 -6.92 17.78 3.90
CA ASP A 138 -7.86 18.64 4.65
C ASP A 138 -8.95 19.21 3.76
N LYS A 139 -8.58 19.61 2.51
CA LYS A 139 -9.57 20.10 1.54
C LYS A 139 -10.65 19.06 1.22
N ILE A 140 -10.30 17.78 1.24
CA ILE A 140 -11.28 16.71 1.02
C ILE A 140 -12.13 16.51 2.27
N ILE A 141 -11.50 16.45 3.44
CA ILE A 141 -12.18 16.22 4.73
C ILE A 141 -13.19 17.34 5.01
N ASP A 142 -12.77 18.60 4.89
CA ASP A 142 -13.57 19.78 5.25
C ASP A 142 -14.64 20.13 4.22
N SER A 143 -14.62 19.55 3.01
CA SER A 143 -15.62 19.85 1.99
C SER A 143 -16.94 19.17 2.32
N GLU A 144 -18.06 19.89 2.15
CA GLU A 144 -19.38 19.28 2.08
C GLU A 144 -19.62 18.68 0.69
N GLY A 145 -20.11 17.43 0.64
CA GLY A 145 -20.36 16.73 -0.63
C GLY A 145 -19.10 16.53 -1.49
N VAL A 146 -19.18 16.91 -2.76
CA VAL A 146 -18.09 16.80 -3.73
C VAL A 146 -17.11 17.96 -3.58
N PRO A 147 -15.81 17.69 -3.32
CA PRO A 147 -14.80 18.74 -3.19
C PRO A 147 -14.61 19.52 -4.48
N MET A 148 -14.75 20.84 -4.41
CA MET A 148 -14.63 21.75 -5.57
C MET A 148 -13.46 22.71 -5.43
N CYS A 149 -12.79 22.94 -6.55
CA CYS A 149 -11.75 23.96 -6.72
C CYS A 149 -12.38 25.35 -6.91
N GLU A 150 -11.64 26.41 -6.60
CA GLU A 150 -12.02 27.80 -6.86
C GLU A 150 -12.31 28.08 -8.36
N CYS A 151 -11.68 27.31 -9.27
CA CYS A 151 -11.95 27.42 -10.71
C CYS A 151 -13.26 26.73 -11.16
N GLY A 152 -14.01 26.13 -10.23
CA GLY A 152 -15.22 25.37 -10.52
C GLY A 152 -14.96 23.94 -11.01
N GLY A 153 -13.72 23.46 -11.05
CA GLY A 153 -13.37 22.07 -11.34
C GLY A 153 -13.52 21.18 -10.10
N ARG A 154 -13.86 19.92 -10.31
CA ARG A 154 -13.89 18.91 -9.24
C ARG A 154 -12.44 18.57 -8.81
N ILE A 155 -12.23 18.30 -7.55
CA ILE A 155 -10.93 17.89 -7.01
C ILE A 155 -10.93 16.38 -6.88
N LYS A 156 -10.07 15.67 -7.66
CA LYS A 156 -9.90 14.22 -7.60
C LYS A 156 -8.73 13.87 -6.67
N PRO A 157 -8.88 12.86 -5.79
CA PRO A 157 -7.75 12.28 -5.07
C PRO A 157 -6.72 11.68 -6.06
N ASP A 158 -5.44 11.83 -5.74
CA ASP A 158 -4.33 11.17 -6.44
C ASP A 158 -4.25 9.69 -6.02
N VAL A 159 -5.36 9.01 -6.21
CA VAL A 159 -5.52 7.57 -5.92
C VAL A 159 -5.96 6.89 -7.20
N VAL A 160 -5.29 5.79 -7.53
CA VAL A 160 -5.65 4.95 -8.67
C VAL A 160 -6.92 4.17 -8.33
N LEU A 161 -8.00 4.49 -9.03
CA LEU A 161 -9.28 3.78 -8.91
C LEU A 161 -9.27 2.52 -9.79
N TYR A 162 -10.16 1.57 -9.49
CA TYR A 162 -10.42 0.51 -10.46
C TYR A 162 -10.76 1.11 -11.83
N GLU A 163 -10.37 0.45 -12.91
CA GLU A 163 -10.47 0.91 -14.32
C GLU A 163 -9.40 1.96 -14.70
N GLU A 164 -8.59 2.46 -13.77
CA GLU A 164 -7.47 3.36 -14.07
C GLU A 164 -6.16 2.57 -14.17
N GLY A 165 -5.24 3.05 -15.01
CA GLY A 165 -3.87 2.50 -15.12
C GLY A 165 -2.97 2.96 -13.98
N LEU A 166 -1.97 2.15 -13.65
CA LEU A 166 -0.88 2.59 -12.77
C LEU A 166 0.04 3.56 -13.53
N ASP A 167 0.76 4.40 -12.77
CA ASP A 167 1.79 5.28 -13.34
C ASP A 167 2.98 4.44 -13.88
N ASP A 168 3.35 4.66 -15.15
CA ASP A 168 4.40 3.91 -15.86
C ASP A 168 5.78 4.12 -15.21
N ASN A 169 6.06 5.30 -14.64
CA ASN A 169 7.32 5.55 -13.94
C ASN A 169 7.37 4.76 -12.64
N ASN A 170 6.27 4.69 -11.90
CA ASN A 170 6.19 3.88 -10.68
C ASN A 170 6.36 2.39 -10.99
N ILE A 171 5.74 1.89 -12.06
CA ILE A 171 5.94 0.49 -12.52
C ILE A 171 7.41 0.26 -12.87
N THR A 172 8.00 1.11 -13.69
CA THR A 172 9.39 0.98 -14.14
C THR A 172 10.36 1.00 -12.96
N ASN A 173 10.17 1.94 -12.02
CA ASN A 173 11.00 2.03 -10.83
C ASN A 173 10.85 0.80 -9.93
N ALA A 174 9.62 0.35 -9.69
CA ALA A 174 9.36 -0.85 -8.90
C ALA A 174 10.03 -2.08 -9.50
N VAL A 175 9.88 -2.31 -10.82
CA VAL A 175 10.54 -3.41 -11.54
C VAL A 175 12.06 -3.33 -11.42
N ASN A 176 12.64 -2.13 -11.56
CA ASN A 176 14.07 -1.95 -11.43
C ASN A 176 14.58 -2.31 -10.03
N TYR A 177 13.92 -1.87 -8.97
CA TYR A 177 14.29 -2.25 -7.60
C TYR A 177 14.14 -3.75 -7.37
N ILE A 178 13.03 -4.36 -7.79
CA ILE A 178 12.78 -5.80 -7.62
C ILE A 178 13.84 -6.64 -8.33
N ARG A 179 14.20 -6.29 -9.58
CA ARG A 179 15.19 -7.03 -10.36
C ARG A 179 16.60 -7.01 -9.75
N HIS A 180 16.96 -5.93 -9.06
CA HIS A 180 18.29 -5.79 -8.47
C HIS A 180 18.34 -6.17 -6.99
N ALA A 181 17.21 -6.53 -6.39
CA ALA A 181 17.15 -6.93 -4.99
C ALA A 181 17.89 -8.25 -4.79
N ASP A 182 18.69 -8.32 -3.73
CA ASP A 182 19.26 -9.59 -3.24
C ASP A 182 18.25 -10.30 -2.31
N MET A 183 17.25 -9.57 -1.80
CA MET A 183 16.15 -10.10 -1.00
C MET A 183 14.86 -9.35 -1.31
N LEU A 184 13.78 -10.07 -1.60
CA LEU A 184 12.44 -9.52 -1.74
C LEU A 184 11.55 -9.98 -0.59
N ILE A 185 11.07 -9.02 0.20
CA ILE A 185 10.10 -9.26 1.27
C ILE A 185 8.71 -8.85 0.78
N ILE A 186 7.76 -9.76 0.79
CA ILE A 186 6.37 -9.51 0.47
C ILE A 186 5.57 -9.59 1.75
N GLY A 187 4.81 -8.54 2.08
CA GLY A 187 4.09 -8.48 3.35
C GLY A 187 2.69 -7.90 3.27
N GLY A 188 1.74 -8.51 3.98
CA GLY A 188 0.39 -7.95 4.18
C GLY A 188 -0.41 -7.73 2.90
N THR A 189 -0.25 -8.59 1.90
CA THR A 189 -0.98 -8.48 0.63
C THR A 189 -1.55 -9.83 0.21
N SER A 190 -2.76 -9.82 -0.34
CA SER A 190 -3.37 -11.03 -0.92
C SER A 190 -2.80 -11.41 -2.28
N LEU A 191 -1.99 -10.52 -2.90
CA LEU A 191 -1.47 -10.66 -4.27
C LEU A 191 -2.57 -10.93 -5.31
N GLY A 192 -3.76 -10.39 -5.08
CA GLY A 192 -4.93 -10.55 -5.96
C GLY A 192 -5.26 -9.34 -6.82
N VAL A 193 -4.49 -8.25 -6.73
CA VAL A 193 -4.74 -7.00 -7.50
C VAL A 193 -3.67 -6.83 -8.57
N TYR A 194 -4.08 -7.00 -9.82
CA TYR A 194 -3.23 -6.78 -10.98
C TYR A 194 -3.40 -5.36 -11.54
N PRO A 195 -2.33 -4.75 -12.14
CA PRO A 195 -1.03 -5.36 -12.45
C PRO A 195 -0.02 -5.38 -11.28
N ALA A 196 -0.29 -4.74 -10.14
CA ALA A 196 0.66 -4.62 -9.03
C ALA A 196 1.19 -5.98 -8.56
N ALA A 197 0.32 -6.99 -8.38
CA ALA A 197 0.74 -8.33 -7.95
C ALA A 197 1.74 -9.00 -8.91
N GLY A 198 1.63 -8.73 -10.22
CA GLY A 198 2.55 -9.28 -11.23
C GLY A 198 3.96 -8.70 -11.20
N LEU A 199 4.20 -7.58 -10.49
CA LEU A 199 5.54 -6.99 -10.40
C LEU A 199 6.54 -7.88 -9.67
N ILE A 200 6.08 -8.73 -8.75
CA ILE A 200 6.95 -9.66 -8.04
C ILE A 200 7.55 -10.75 -8.93
N ASP A 201 6.97 -11.00 -10.11
CA ASP A 201 7.49 -11.98 -11.08
C ASP A 201 8.84 -11.54 -11.69
N TYR A 202 9.19 -10.27 -11.54
CA TYR A 202 10.51 -9.77 -11.97
C TYR A 202 11.64 -10.08 -10.99
N TYR A 203 11.34 -10.61 -9.80
CA TYR A 203 12.35 -11.09 -8.86
C TYR A 203 12.89 -12.46 -9.32
N SER A 204 14.22 -12.58 -9.41
CA SER A 204 14.90 -13.80 -9.83
C SER A 204 15.94 -14.31 -8.83
N GLY A 205 15.96 -13.70 -7.62
CA GLY A 205 16.86 -14.15 -6.54
C GLY A 205 16.34 -15.38 -5.79
N ASP A 206 17.08 -15.77 -4.78
CA ASP A 206 16.86 -16.96 -3.94
C ASP A 206 16.50 -16.61 -2.47
N LYS A 207 16.08 -15.36 -2.21
CA LYS A 207 15.66 -14.89 -0.90
C LYS A 207 14.29 -14.21 -0.99
N LEU A 208 13.30 -14.96 -1.50
CA LEU A 208 11.91 -14.51 -1.54
C LEU A 208 11.23 -14.86 -0.21
N VAL A 209 10.89 -13.86 0.58
CA VAL A 209 10.19 -14.02 1.85
C VAL A 209 8.77 -13.51 1.73
N LEU A 210 7.80 -14.34 2.11
CA LEU A 210 6.39 -13.99 2.13
C LEU A 210 5.85 -14.04 3.56
N ILE A 211 5.33 -12.91 4.04
CA ILE A 211 4.78 -12.75 5.39
C ILE A 211 3.33 -12.33 5.27
N ASN A 212 2.40 -13.25 5.50
CA ASN A 212 0.99 -12.97 5.38
C ASN A 212 0.14 -13.94 6.22
N LYS A 213 -0.89 -13.43 6.91
CA LYS A 213 -1.77 -14.27 7.74
C LYS A 213 -2.54 -15.31 6.94
N SER A 214 -2.97 -14.96 5.74
CA SER A 214 -3.75 -15.82 4.85
C SER A 214 -2.90 -16.32 3.70
N ALA A 215 -3.24 -17.50 3.17
CA ALA A 215 -2.58 -18.05 2.01
C ALA A 215 -2.72 -17.14 0.78
N THR A 216 -1.70 -17.15 -0.07
CA THR A 216 -1.62 -16.40 -1.32
C THR A 216 -1.32 -17.32 -2.50
N PRO A 217 -1.60 -16.92 -3.74
CA PRO A 217 -1.22 -17.68 -4.92
C PRO A 217 0.31 -17.90 -5.07
N TYR A 218 1.12 -17.17 -4.31
CA TYR A 218 2.58 -17.16 -4.40
C TYR A 218 3.29 -17.93 -3.28
N ASP A 219 2.55 -18.51 -2.34
CA ASP A 219 3.13 -19.22 -1.19
C ASP A 219 4.14 -20.30 -1.59
N SER A 220 3.85 -21.04 -2.68
CA SER A 220 4.73 -22.11 -3.19
C SER A 220 6.03 -21.61 -3.83
N ARG A 221 6.16 -20.31 -4.08
CA ARG A 221 7.36 -19.69 -4.66
C ARG A 221 8.28 -19.10 -3.58
N ALA A 222 7.77 -18.92 -2.37
CA ALA A 222 8.54 -18.31 -1.29
C ALA A 222 9.61 -19.29 -0.77
N ASP A 223 10.85 -18.80 -0.62
CA ASP A 223 11.93 -19.51 0.06
C ASP A 223 11.68 -19.58 1.57
N ILE A 224 11.03 -18.53 2.11
CA ILE A 224 10.53 -18.50 3.48
C ILE A 224 9.08 -18.00 3.49
N LEU A 225 8.18 -18.84 4.01
CA LEU A 225 6.77 -18.48 4.25
C LEU A 225 6.54 -18.33 5.76
N ILE A 226 6.00 -17.17 6.18
CA ILE A 226 5.66 -16.86 7.57
C ILE A 226 4.19 -16.49 7.65
N ASN A 227 3.38 -17.31 8.32
CA ASN A 227 1.93 -17.09 8.47
C ASN A 227 1.60 -16.43 9.81
N GLU A 228 2.30 -15.33 10.11
CA GLU A 228 2.18 -14.57 11.34
C GLU A 228 1.81 -13.09 11.06
N PRO A 229 1.31 -12.36 12.07
CA PRO A 229 1.16 -10.91 11.97
C PRO A 229 2.50 -10.23 11.65
N LEU A 230 2.49 -9.30 10.68
CA LEU A 230 3.69 -8.54 10.32
C LEU A 230 4.34 -7.85 11.53
N ALA A 231 3.54 -7.25 12.41
CA ALA A 231 4.04 -6.57 13.61
C ALA A 231 4.88 -7.50 14.50
N ASP A 232 4.47 -8.76 14.65
CA ASP A 232 5.19 -9.72 15.49
C ASP A 232 6.53 -10.12 14.86
N VAL A 233 6.55 -10.28 13.54
CA VAL A 233 7.76 -10.60 12.77
C VAL A 233 8.73 -9.41 12.77
N PHE A 234 8.24 -8.20 12.44
CA PHE A 234 9.07 -7.00 12.33
C PHE A 234 9.50 -6.41 13.68
N ARG A 235 8.92 -6.82 14.78
CA ARG A 235 9.37 -6.44 16.15
C ARG A 235 10.84 -6.78 16.41
N ASN A 236 11.38 -7.77 15.71
CA ASN A 236 12.80 -8.15 15.80
C ASN A 236 13.77 -7.08 15.27
N PHE A 237 13.27 -6.04 14.60
CA PHE A 237 14.09 -4.99 13.99
C PHE A 237 13.91 -3.60 14.62
N ILE A 238 13.13 -3.47 15.70
CA ILE A 238 12.91 -2.20 16.41
C ILE A 238 13.96 -2.00 17.53
#